data_49b61fd3b0d71a9f78d7b7c052c7b8c0
#
_entry.id   49b61fd3b0d71a9f78d7b7c052c7b8c0
#
_cell.length_a   1.000
_cell.length_b   1.000
_cell.length_c   1.000
_cell.angle_alpha   90.00
_cell.angle_beta   90.00
_cell.angle_gamma   90.00
#
_symmetry.space_group_name_H-M   'P 1'
#
loop_
_entity.id
_entity.type
_entity.pdbx_description
1 polymer ?
#
loop_
_entity_poly.entity_id
_entity_poly.type
_entity_poly.pdbx_seq_one_letter_code
_entity_poly.pdbx_strand_id
1 'polypeptide(L)'
;MSYVEMPGAKVPIRMWTDPTTVEDVALQQLRNVATLPWIKGLAVMPDVHYGKGATVGSVIAMQGAVCPAAVGVDIGCGMSAVKTSLTANDLPGDLSRLRSKIEQAIPVGRGMHDSPVEPGRFHGLATGGWDDFWGRFDGVADAVKFRRERAALQMGTLGGGNHFAELCIDMHDSVWLMLHSGSRNIGKELAEHHIGVAQKLPQNQGLIDRDLAVFVADTPQMAAYQNDLYWAQEYAKYNRSIMMALFKDVVRKEFKKARVAFDPEVSCHHNYVSRERYEGMDLLVTRKGAISARAGEYGIIPGSMGTGSYIVKGLGNEKAFNSASHGAGRRMSRNAAKRRFSTKDLEEQTRGVECRKDSGVVDEIPGAYKPIEQVMDQQRDLVEVVAKLKQIVCVKG
;
A
#
# COMPACT_ATOMS: atom_id res chain seq x y z
N MET A 1 -8.76 7.80 25.78
CA MET A 1 -7.84 8.59 24.93
C MET A 1 -7.64 7.79 23.67
N SER A 2 -7.64 8.46 22.54
CA SER A 2 -7.50 7.78 21.25
C SER A 2 -6.05 7.38 20.90
N TYR A 3 -5.06 7.98 21.53
CA TYR A 3 -3.64 7.69 21.35
C TYR A 3 -2.84 7.84 22.63
N VAL A 4 -1.63 7.28 22.66
CA VAL A 4 -0.61 7.44 23.71
C VAL A 4 0.52 8.31 23.18
N GLU A 5 1.03 9.24 23.98
CA GLU A 5 2.23 10.00 23.64
C GLU A 5 3.46 9.38 24.30
N MET A 6 4.45 9.03 23.48
CA MET A 6 5.77 8.60 23.92
C MET A 6 6.77 9.76 23.70
N PRO A 7 7.70 10.01 24.64
CA PRO A 7 8.70 11.06 24.48
C PRO A 7 9.58 10.82 23.24
N GLY A 8 9.77 11.89 22.44
CA GLY A 8 10.71 11.95 21.32
C GLY A 8 11.61 13.17 21.46
N ALA A 9 12.77 13.15 20.79
CA ALA A 9 13.82 14.18 20.98
C ALA A 9 13.41 15.58 20.47
N LYS A 10 12.66 15.66 19.37
CA LYS A 10 12.22 16.94 18.76
C LYS A 10 10.71 17.12 18.80
N VAL A 11 9.97 16.04 18.69
CA VAL A 11 8.51 16.00 18.69
C VAL A 11 8.02 14.81 19.50
N PRO A 12 6.86 14.89 20.16
CA PRO A 12 6.24 13.72 20.77
C PRO A 12 5.86 12.70 19.68
N ILE A 13 5.92 11.41 20.05
CA ILE A 13 5.51 10.30 19.19
C ILE A 13 4.08 9.91 19.58
N ARG A 14 3.09 10.22 18.75
CA ARG A 14 1.68 9.91 19.00
C ARG A 14 1.35 8.54 18.45
N MET A 15 1.00 7.59 19.30
CA MET A 15 0.79 6.19 18.94
C MET A 15 -0.67 5.77 19.16
N TRP A 16 -1.33 5.28 18.13
CA TRP A 16 -2.68 4.67 18.19
C TRP A 16 -2.63 3.19 18.58
N THR A 17 -1.59 2.82 19.31
CA THR A 17 -1.42 1.48 19.89
C THR A 17 -0.66 1.59 21.19
N ASP A 18 -0.76 0.55 22.04
CA ASP A 18 0.03 0.46 23.25
C ASP A 18 1.51 0.21 22.89
N PRO A 19 2.44 1.12 23.26
CA PRO A 19 3.86 0.96 23.00
C PRO A 19 4.44 -0.37 23.52
N THR A 20 3.90 -0.93 24.60
CA THR A 20 4.37 -2.20 25.19
C THR A 20 4.11 -3.41 24.30
N THR A 21 3.24 -3.26 23.29
CA THR A 21 2.92 -4.32 22.31
C THR A 21 3.75 -4.22 21.04
N VAL A 22 4.60 -3.18 20.92
CA VAL A 22 5.44 -2.90 19.74
C VAL A 22 6.86 -3.42 20.00
N GLU A 23 7.47 -4.04 18.98
CA GLU A 23 8.84 -4.53 19.06
C GLU A 23 9.84 -3.40 19.41
N ASP A 24 10.79 -3.66 20.32
CA ASP A 24 11.78 -2.67 20.76
C ASP A 24 12.57 -2.03 19.60
N VAL A 25 12.88 -2.82 18.57
CA VAL A 25 13.58 -2.31 17.37
C VAL A 25 12.72 -1.32 16.59
N ALA A 26 11.42 -1.48 16.56
CA ALA A 26 10.49 -0.55 15.94
C ALA A 26 10.34 0.72 16.79
N LEU A 27 10.25 0.60 18.12
CA LEU A 27 10.25 1.74 19.04
C LEU A 27 11.55 2.56 18.90
N GLN A 28 12.70 1.88 18.72
CA GLN A 28 13.97 2.57 18.50
C GLN A 28 13.99 3.33 17.16
N GLN A 29 13.42 2.76 16.07
CA GLN A 29 13.27 3.47 14.81
C GLN A 29 12.42 4.74 14.97
N LEU A 30 11.31 4.67 15.71
CA LEU A 30 10.47 5.85 15.98
C LEU A 30 11.23 6.93 16.73
N ARG A 31 12.03 6.55 17.75
CA ARG A 31 12.91 7.50 18.47
C ARG A 31 13.93 8.14 17.54
N ASN A 32 14.55 7.36 16.64
CA ASN A 32 15.50 7.87 15.66
C ASN A 32 14.84 8.87 14.70
N VAL A 33 13.65 8.58 14.17
CA VAL A 33 12.86 9.50 13.33
C VAL A 33 12.57 10.81 14.08
N ALA A 34 12.22 10.72 15.37
CA ALA A 34 11.94 11.90 16.20
C ALA A 34 13.16 12.78 16.49
N THR A 35 14.39 12.37 16.10
CA THR A 35 15.59 13.21 16.19
C THR A 35 15.83 14.11 14.99
N LEU A 36 15.14 13.87 13.86
CA LEU A 36 15.39 14.59 12.62
C LEU A 36 15.17 16.10 12.78
N PRO A 37 16.10 16.96 12.30
CA PRO A 37 16.00 18.42 12.49
C PRO A 37 14.76 19.05 11.85
N TRP A 38 14.26 18.48 10.79
CA TRP A 38 13.14 18.99 9.98
C TRP A 38 11.77 18.48 10.43
N ILE A 39 11.71 17.56 11.41
CA ILE A 39 10.47 16.95 11.85
C ILE A 39 9.58 17.95 12.59
N LYS A 40 8.29 17.93 12.27
CA LYS A 40 7.23 18.76 12.91
C LYS A 40 6.18 17.88 13.58
N GLY A 41 6.09 16.59 13.21
CA GLY A 41 5.18 15.68 13.85
C GLY A 41 5.42 14.24 13.43
N LEU A 42 5.07 13.32 14.34
CA LEU A 42 5.16 11.89 14.14
C LEU A 42 3.91 11.21 14.72
N ALA A 43 3.09 10.62 13.85
CA ALA A 43 1.96 9.80 14.22
C ALA A 43 2.21 8.35 13.82
N VAL A 44 1.75 7.42 14.65
CA VAL A 44 2.03 5.99 14.51
C VAL A 44 0.72 5.22 14.57
N MET A 45 0.41 4.51 13.48
CA MET A 45 -0.83 3.77 13.31
C MET A 45 -0.79 2.43 14.06
N PRO A 46 -1.96 1.83 14.38
CA PRO A 46 -2.06 0.57 15.13
C PRO A 46 -1.31 -0.60 14.54
N ASP A 47 -1.18 -0.65 13.23
CA ASP A 47 -0.50 -1.70 12.47
C ASP A 47 1.04 -1.59 12.45
N VAL A 48 1.60 -0.67 13.24
CA VAL A 48 3.04 -0.41 13.29
C VAL A 48 3.87 -1.67 13.50
N HIS A 49 4.95 -1.77 12.70
CA HIS A 49 5.96 -2.82 12.82
C HIS A 49 7.29 -2.37 12.21
N TYR A 50 8.36 -3.12 12.48
CA TYR A 50 9.68 -2.83 11.94
C TYR A 50 9.68 -2.72 10.41
N GLY A 51 10.38 -1.72 9.86
CA GLY A 51 10.56 -1.49 8.43
C GLY A 51 11.98 -0.98 8.11
N LYS A 52 12.43 -1.05 6.86
CA LYS A 52 13.70 -0.47 6.45
C LYS A 52 13.61 1.07 6.49
N GLY A 53 14.54 1.72 7.19
CA GLY A 53 14.61 3.18 7.37
C GLY A 53 13.64 3.67 8.44
N ALA A 54 12.35 3.63 8.22
CA ALA A 54 11.32 3.96 9.21
C ALA A 54 10.35 2.81 9.39
N THR A 55 9.62 2.77 10.51
CA THR A 55 8.56 1.79 10.75
C THR A 55 7.47 1.89 9.69
N VAL A 56 6.91 0.75 9.31
CA VAL A 56 5.62 0.69 8.60
C VAL A 56 4.53 1.07 9.61
N GLY A 57 3.52 1.81 9.20
CA GLY A 57 2.53 2.42 10.09
C GLY A 57 2.93 3.81 10.59
N SER A 58 3.94 4.47 9.98
CA SER A 58 4.38 5.81 10.35
C SER A 58 3.85 6.89 9.42
N VAL A 59 3.48 8.02 10.03
CA VAL A 59 3.16 9.29 9.36
C VAL A 59 4.12 10.33 9.86
N ILE A 60 5.02 10.79 8.99
CA ILE A 60 6.15 11.66 9.31
C ILE A 60 5.93 13.00 8.61
N ALA A 61 5.65 14.04 9.38
CA ALA A 61 5.47 15.39 8.87
C ALA A 61 6.76 16.18 9.01
N MET A 62 7.35 16.62 7.90
CA MET A 62 8.57 17.42 7.88
C MET A 62 8.39 18.73 7.14
N GLN A 63 9.06 19.77 7.59
CA GLN A 63 9.12 21.06 6.91
C GLN A 63 10.38 21.15 6.07
N GLY A 64 10.21 21.32 4.76
CA GLY A 64 11.33 21.51 3.85
C GLY A 64 12.26 20.30 3.67
N ALA A 65 11.87 19.08 4.06
CA ALA A 65 12.68 17.89 3.87
C ALA A 65 11.84 16.63 3.62
N VAL A 66 12.44 15.62 2.95
CA VAL A 66 11.85 14.28 2.77
C VAL A 66 12.94 13.23 2.95
N CYS A 67 12.62 12.15 3.66
CA CYS A 67 13.46 10.98 3.79
C CYS A 67 12.99 9.89 2.78
N PRO A 68 13.76 9.55 1.73
CA PRO A 68 13.34 8.55 0.73
C PRO A 68 13.05 7.17 1.34
N ALA A 69 13.89 6.71 2.29
CA ALA A 69 13.69 5.41 2.92
C ALA A 69 12.44 5.36 3.82
N ALA A 70 11.98 6.51 4.30
CA ALA A 70 10.73 6.62 5.06
C ALA A 70 9.47 6.56 4.19
N VAL A 71 9.58 6.66 2.86
CA VAL A 71 8.47 6.37 1.94
C VAL A 71 8.31 4.86 1.74
N GLY A 72 9.42 4.14 1.74
CA GLY A 72 9.49 2.73 1.40
C GLY A 72 9.91 2.50 -0.05
N VAL A 73 10.41 1.29 -0.34
CA VAL A 73 10.91 0.94 -1.69
C VAL A 73 9.80 0.71 -2.71
N ASP A 74 8.59 0.40 -2.28
CA ASP A 74 7.42 0.31 -3.17
C ASP A 74 6.65 1.63 -3.12
N ILE A 75 7.19 2.63 -3.82
CA ILE A 75 6.61 3.96 -3.92
C ILE A 75 5.20 3.87 -4.50
N GLY A 76 4.23 4.54 -3.88
CA GLY A 76 2.85 4.57 -4.36
C GLY A 76 2.09 3.26 -4.19
N CYS A 77 2.64 2.26 -3.45
CA CYS A 77 1.87 1.09 -3.07
C CYS A 77 0.53 1.50 -2.46
N GLY A 78 -0.52 0.75 -2.78
CA GLY A 78 -1.86 1.12 -2.38
C GLY A 78 -2.90 0.09 -2.78
N MET A 79 -4.14 0.43 -2.49
CA MET A 79 -5.31 -0.42 -2.68
C MET A 79 -6.30 0.18 -3.68
N SER A 80 -7.05 -0.69 -4.35
CA SER A 80 -8.27 -0.33 -5.06
C SER A 80 -9.36 -1.35 -4.76
N ALA A 81 -10.61 -0.89 -4.63
CA ALA A 81 -11.77 -1.75 -4.44
C ALA A 81 -12.98 -1.20 -5.20
N VAL A 82 -13.84 -2.10 -5.67
CA VAL A 82 -15.09 -1.76 -6.34
C VAL A 82 -16.18 -2.75 -5.99
N LYS A 83 -17.37 -2.23 -5.65
CA LYS A 83 -18.58 -3.03 -5.48
C LYS A 83 -19.15 -3.38 -6.83
N THR A 84 -19.66 -4.60 -6.97
CA THR A 84 -20.35 -5.06 -8.19
C THR A 84 -21.85 -5.19 -7.95
N SER A 85 -22.61 -5.33 -9.02
CA SER A 85 -24.03 -5.69 -8.94
C SER A 85 -24.29 -7.18 -8.66
N LEU A 86 -23.23 -8.00 -8.55
CA LEU A 86 -23.34 -9.42 -8.21
C LEU A 86 -23.54 -9.60 -6.71
N THR A 87 -24.20 -10.71 -6.37
CA THR A 87 -24.37 -11.22 -5.02
C THR A 87 -23.68 -12.57 -4.84
N ALA A 88 -23.56 -13.04 -3.63
CA ALA A 88 -23.02 -14.37 -3.33
C ALA A 88 -23.78 -15.49 -4.08
N ASN A 89 -25.08 -15.33 -4.31
CA ASN A 89 -25.92 -16.30 -5.03
C ASN A 89 -25.60 -16.40 -6.53
N ASP A 90 -24.96 -15.39 -7.11
CA ASP A 90 -24.54 -15.41 -8.51
C ASP A 90 -23.25 -16.20 -8.73
N LEU A 91 -22.53 -16.52 -7.65
CA LEU A 91 -21.23 -17.15 -7.72
C LEU A 91 -21.34 -18.68 -7.82
N PRO A 92 -20.48 -19.33 -8.63
CA PRO A 92 -20.42 -20.79 -8.69
C PRO A 92 -19.85 -21.36 -7.38
N GLY A 93 -20.23 -22.62 -7.07
CA GLY A 93 -19.70 -23.32 -5.89
C GLY A 93 -18.19 -23.59 -5.95
N ASP A 94 -17.62 -23.71 -7.15
CA ASP A 94 -16.16 -23.82 -7.39
C ASP A 94 -15.64 -22.55 -8.04
N LEU A 95 -14.75 -21.85 -7.34
CA LEU A 95 -14.12 -20.59 -7.77
C LEU A 95 -12.73 -20.76 -8.39
N SER A 96 -12.21 -21.98 -8.48
CA SER A 96 -10.85 -22.27 -8.98
C SER A 96 -10.64 -21.79 -10.41
N ARG A 97 -11.66 -21.98 -11.28
CA ARG A 97 -11.65 -21.47 -12.65
C ARG A 97 -11.60 -19.94 -12.70
N LEU A 98 -12.36 -19.26 -11.83
CA LEU A 98 -12.35 -17.79 -11.77
C LEU A 98 -10.98 -17.28 -11.29
N ARG A 99 -10.42 -17.91 -10.25
CA ARG A 99 -9.06 -17.61 -9.79
C ARG A 99 -8.02 -17.73 -10.93
N SER A 100 -8.05 -18.85 -11.65
CA SER A 100 -7.14 -19.08 -12.78
C SER A 100 -7.26 -18.02 -13.88
N LYS A 101 -8.47 -17.57 -14.19
CA LYS A 101 -8.69 -16.49 -15.17
C LYS A 101 -8.17 -15.14 -14.70
N ILE A 102 -8.29 -14.85 -13.41
CA ILE A 102 -7.72 -13.62 -12.83
C ILE A 102 -6.20 -13.68 -12.91
N GLU A 103 -5.57 -14.80 -12.57
CA GLU A 103 -4.11 -15.00 -12.67
C GLU A 103 -3.59 -14.87 -14.11
N GLN A 104 -4.35 -15.34 -15.10
CA GLN A 104 -4.01 -15.18 -16.52
C GLN A 104 -4.11 -13.73 -17.00
N ALA A 105 -5.13 -13.00 -16.53
CA ALA A 105 -5.35 -11.62 -16.94
C ALA A 105 -4.41 -10.63 -16.24
N ILE A 106 -4.00 -10.94 -15.00
CA ILE A 106 -3.17 -10.10 -14.14
C ILE A 106 -1.93 -10.92 -13.75
N PRO A 107 -0.81 -10.81 -14.49
CA PRO A 107 0.41 -11.56 -14.19
C PRO A 107 0.91 -11.32 -12.77
N VAL A 108 1.29 -12.40 -12.08
CA VAL A 108 1.71 -12.38 -10.68
C VAL A 108 3.23 -12.50 -10.52
N GLY A 109 3.77 -12.16 -9.37
CA GLY A 109 5.18 -12.31 -9.04
C GLY A 109 6.10 -11.49 -9.95
N ARG A 110 6.97 -12.17 -10.68
CA ARG A 110 7.90 -11.56 -11.66
C ARG A 110 7.32 -11.52 -13.08
N GLY A 111 6.11 -12.01 -13.27
CA GLY A 111 5.41 -12.03 -14.55
C GLY A 111 5.21 -10.62 -15.13
N MET A 112 5.11 -10.57 -16.44
CA MET A 112 4.86 -9.37 -17.25
C MET A 112 3.84 -9.72 -18.34
N HIS A 113 3.24 -8.71 -18.94
CA HIS A 113 2.48 -8.89 -20.18
C HIS A 113 3.43 -9.10 -21.35
N ASP A 114 2.97 -9.81 -22.39
CA ASP A 114 3.75 -10.02 -23.63
C ASP A 114 3.90 -8.73 -24.46
N SER A 115 2.99 -7.80 -24.26
CA SER A 115 3.01 -6.45 -24.84
C SER A 115 2.44 -5.42 -23.85
N PRO A 116 2.81 -4.13 -23.96
CA PRO A 116 2.25 -3.09 -23.11
C PRO A 116 0.71 -3.07 -23.17
N VAL A 117 0.09 -2.89 -22.02
CA VAL A 117 -1.37 -2.79 -21.93
C VAL A 117 -1.82 -1.38 -22.24
N GLU A 118 -2.57 -1.21 -23.31
CA GLU A 118 -3.11 0.09 -23.72
C GLU A 118 -4.40 0.42 -22.94
N PRO A 119 -4.41 1.51 -22.14
CA PRO A 119 -5.60 1.88 -21.34
C PRO A 119 -6.84 2.14 -22.18
N GLY A 120 -6.67 2.69 -23.39
CA GLY A 120 -7.77 3.02 -24.30
C GLY A 120 -8.65 1.85 -24.76
N ARG A 121 -8.18 0.61 -24.57
CA ARG A 121 -8.98 -0.59 -24.85
C ARG A 121 -10.07 -0.87 -23.81
N PHE A 122 -10.02 -0.23 -22.64
CA PHE A 122 -10.97 -0.46 -21.56
C PHE A 122 -12.03 0.63 -21.51
N HIS A 123 -13.28 0.24 -21.63
CA HIS A 123 -14.39 1.17 -21.49
C HIS A 123 -14.45 1.76 -20.07
N GLY A 124 -14.47 3.09 -19.98
CA GLY A 124 -14.58 3.82 -18.73
C GLY A 124 -13.24 3.99 -17.94
N LEU A 125 -12.12 3.53 -18.47
CA LEU A 125 -10.82 3.87 -17.92
C LEU A 125 -10.38 5.23 -18.44
N ALA A 126 -10.04 6.15 -17.54
CA ALA A 126 -9.53 7.47 -17.92
C ALA A 126 -8.15 7.33 -18.58
N THR A 127 -8.03 7.83 -19.81
CA THR A 127 -6.77 7.82 -20.59
C THR A 127 -6.11 9.19 -20.65
N GLY A 128 -6.78 10.23 -20.16
CA GLY A 128 -6.21 11.58 -20.10
C GLY A 128 -4.88 11.60 -19.34
N GLY A 129 -3.83 12.17 -19.98
CA GLY A 129 -2.51 12.24 -19.38
C GLY A 129 -1.62 11.01 -19.58
N TRP A 130 -2.07 9.94 -20.24
CA TRP A 130 -1.29 8.70 -20.45
C TRP A 130 -0.01 8.94 -21.25
N ASP A 131 -0.11 9.67 -22.36
CA ASP A 131 1.05 9.98 -23.21
C ASP A 131 2.00 10.95 -22.49
N ASP A 132 1.48 11.96 -21.79
CA ASP A 132 2.25 12.87 -20.95
C ASP A 132 2.97 12.12 -19.83
N PHE A 133 2.29 11.20 -19.15
CA PHE A 133 2.89 10.35 -18.12
C PHE A 133 4.14 9.61 -18.66
N TRP A 134 4.03 8.96 -19.81
CA TRP A 134 5.16 8.26 -20.43
C TRP A 134 6.20 9.21 -21.01
N GLY A 135 5.80 10.38 -21.51
CA GLY A 135 6.71 11.45 -21.95
C GLY A 135 7.59 11.94 -20.80
N ARG A 136 7.05 12.08 -19.59
CA ARG A 136 7.82 12.47 -18.39
C ARG A 136 8.82 11.41 -17.91
N PHE A 137 8.75 10.17 -18.40
CA PHE A 137 9.76 9.15 -18.11
C PHE A 137 11.17 9.55 -18.57
N ASP A 138 11.29 10.35 -19.62
CA ASP A 138 12.60 10.83 -20.11
C ASP A 138 13.30 11.78 -19.12
N GLY A 139 12.53 12.34 -18.16
CA GLY A 139 13.01 13.18 -17.07
C GLY A 139 13.39 12.45 -15.79
N VAL A 140 13.18 11.13 -15.68
CA VAL A 140 13.58 10.37 -14.49
C VAL A 140 15.10 10.15 -14.45
N ALA A 141 15.60 9.72 -13.30
CA ALA A 141 17.02 9.46 -13.10
C ALA A 141 17.61 8.54 -14.18
N ASP A 142 18.74 8.94 -14.77
CA ASP A 142 19.41 8.20 -15.85
C ASP A 142 19.72 6.74 -15.48
N ALA A 143 19.99 6.50 -14.22
CA ALA A 143 20.26 5.16 -13.67
C ALA A 143 19.13 4.13 -13.91
N VAL A 144 17.90 4.57 -14.23
CA VAL A 144 16.76 3.69 -14.43
C VAL A 144 16.12 3.76 -15.83
N LYS A 145 16.58 4.68 -16.70
CA LYS A 145 15.99 4.89 -18.04
C LYS A 145 15.97 3.63 -18.92
N PHE A 146 16.97 2.77 -18.78
CA PHE A 146 17.04 1.50 -19.50
C PHE A 146 15.92 0.50 -19.12
N ARG A 147 15.14 0.80 -18.10
CA ARG A 147 14.01 -0.03 -17.64
C ARG A 147 12.68 0.34 -18.30
N ARG A 148 12.60 1.32 -19.20
CA ARG A 148 11.36 1.80 -19.79
C ARG A 148 10.49 0.69 -20.36
N GLU A 149 11.06 -0.17 -21.22
CA GLU A 149 10.34 -1.30 -21.82
C GLU A 149 9.78 -2.25 -20.75
N ARG A 150 10.61 -2.64 -19.80
CA ARG A 150 10.18 -3.52 -18.70
C ARG A 150 9.08 -2.86 -17.86
N ALA A 151 9.18 -1.57 -17.57
CA ALA A 151 8.15 -0.85 -16.83
C ALA A 151 6.82 -0.85 -17.61
N ALA A 152 6.85 -0.67 -18.94
CA ALA A 152 5.66 -0.75 -19.78
C ALA A 152 5.02 -2.15 -19.77
N LEU A 153 5.82 -3.22 -19.84
CA LEU A 153 5.34 -4.61 -19.77
C LEU A 153 4.84 -5.01 -18.36
N GLN A 154 5.33 -4.35 -17.31
CA GLN A 154 4.89 -4.59 -15.94
C GLN A 154 3.65 -3.77 -15.53
N MET A 155 3.24 -2.80 -16.33
CA MET A 155 2.02 -2.03 -16.08
C MET A 155 0.79 -2.94 -16.19
N GLY A 156 -0.09 -2.91 -15.18
CA GLY A 156 -1.24 -3.83 -15.09
C GLY A 156 -0.89 -5.21 -14.53
N THR A 157 0.23 -5.36 -13.80
CA THR A 157 0.64 -6.61 -13.16
C THR A 157 0.66 -6.51 -11.65
N LEU A 158 0.43 -7.64 -10.97
CA LEU A 158 0.23 -7.68 -9.53
C LEU A 158 1.54 -7.51 -8.74
N GLY A 159 2.56 -8.27 -9.07
CA GLY A 159 3.75 -8.42 -8.24
C GLY A 159 3.66 -9.58 -7.27
N GLY A 160 4.57 -9.58 -6.30
CA GLY A 160 4.67 -10.62 -5.29
C GLY A 160 4.61 -10.07 -3.87
N GLY A 161 4.83 -10.95 -2.92
CA GLY A 161 4.83 -10.59 -1.50
C GLY A 161 3.43 -10.36 -0.95
N ASN A 162 3.20 -9.20 -0.33
CA ASN A 162 1.89 -8.85 0.24
C ASN A 162 0.87 -8.37 -0.80
N HIS A 163 1.23 -8.28 -2.09
CA HIS A 163 0.29 -7.92 -3.14
C HIS A 163 -0.74 -9.03 -3.38
N PHE A 164 -1.96 -8.64 -3.74
CA PHE A 164 -3.05 -9.56 -4.01
C PHE A 164 -4.13 -8.95 -4.92
N ALA A 165 -4.91 -9.83 -5.55
CA ALA A 165 -6.20 -9.50 -6.15
C ALA A 165 -7.25 -10.45 -5.57
N GLU A 166 -8.32 -9.91 -4.99
CA GLU A 166 -9.30 -10.66 -4.21
C GLU A 166 -10.72 -10.41 -4.70
N LEU A 167 -11.53 -11.49 -4.70
CA LEU A 167 -12.97 -11.41 -4.71
C LEU A 167 -13.48 -11.56 -3.27
N CYS A 168 -14.30 -10.61 -2.85
CA CYS A 168 -14.81 -10.55 -1.47
C CYS A 168 -16.32 -10.45 -1.46
N ILE A 169 -16.93 -10.77 -0.31
CA ILE A 169 -18.36 -10.60 -0.04
C ILE A 169 -18.51 -9.71 1.18
N ASP A 170 -19.42 -8.73 1.13
CA ASP A 170 -19.78 -7.91 2.29
C ASP A 170 -20.89 -8.53 3.14
N MET A 171 -21.26 -7.86 4.22
CA MET A 171 -22.34 -8.30 5.14
C MET A 171 -23.75 -8.30 4.52
N HIS A 172 -23.90 -7.78 3.31
CA HIS A 172 -25.15 -7.77 2.53
C HIS A 172 -25.08 -8.72 1.34
N ASP A 173 -24.14 -9.67 1.36
CA ASP A 173 -23.84 -10.61 0.29
C ASP A 173 -23.44 -9.98 -1.05
N SER A 174 -23.11 -8.70 -1.09
CA SER A 174 -22.64 -8.05 -2.31
C SER A 174 -21.19 -8.43 -2.62
N VAL A 175 -20.91 -8.69 -3.89
CA VAL A 175 -19.57 -9.06 -4.37
C VAL A 175 -18.73 -7.82 -4.63
N TRP A 176 -17.49 -7.84 -4.12
CA TRP A 176 -16.48 -6.80 -4.28
C TRP A 176 -15.25 -7.35 -4.98
N LEU A 177 -14.63 -6.53 -5.82
CA LEU A 177 -13.30 -6.74 -6.35
C LEU A 177 -12.33 -5.85 -5.56
N MET A 178 -11.23 -6.42 -5.10
CA MET A 178 -10.23 -5.68 -4.34
C MET A 178 -8.82 -6.06 -4.81
N LEU A 179 -7.91 -5.10 -4.88
CA LEU A 179 -6.53 -5.37 -5.24
C LEU A 179 -5.54 -4.47 -4.47
N HIS A 180 -4.34 -5.01 -4.27
CA HIS A 180 -3.21 -4.37 -3.62
C HIS A 180 -1.98 -4.50 -4.51
N SER A 181 -1.44 -3.37 -4.98
CA SER A 181 -0.19 -3.34 -5.76
C SER A 181 0.41 -1.93 -5.79
N GLY A 182 1.66 -1.83 -6.24
CA GLY A 182 2.45 -0.61 -6.24
C GLY A 182 3.13 -0.30 -7.56
N SER A 183 4.26 0.39 -7.48
CA SER A 183 5.02 0.87 -8.64
C SER A 183 5.94 -0.18 -9.28
N ARG A 184 5.80 -1.42 -8.90
CA ARG A 184 6.57 -2.54 -9.43
C ARG A 184 8.09 -2.31 -9.29
N ASN A 185 8.88 -2.98 -10.11
CA ASN A 185 10.34 -2.91 -10.01
C ASN A 185 10.89 -1.51 -10.28
N ILE A 186 10.25 -0.73 -11.17
CA ILE A 186 10.73 0.61 -11.52
C ILE A 186 10.72 1.56 -10.33
N GLY A 187 9.65 1.56 -9.53
CA GLY A 187 9.58 2.37 -8.31
C GLY A 187 10.60 1.94 -7.25
N LYS A 188 10.86 0.63 -7.15
CA LYS A 188 11.91 0.12 -6.26
C LYS A 188 13.30 0.62 -6.68
N GLU A 189 13.64 0.56 -7.96
CA GLU A 189 14.94 1.01 -8.46
C GLU A 189 15.12 2.53 -8.29
N LEU A 190 14.05 3.32 -8.52
CA LEU A 190 14.05 4.76 -8.22
C LEU A 190 14.27 5.03 -6.71
N ALA A 191 13.55 4.32 -5.84
CA ALA A 191 13.73 4.46 -4.39
C ALA A 191 15.16 4.13 -3.95
N GLU A 192 15.71 3.01 -4.40
CA GLU A 192 17.08 2.58 -4.06
C GLU A 192 18.14 3.56 -4.56
N HIS A 193 17.96 4.10 -5.80
CA HIS A 193 18.81 5.15 -6.33
C HIS A 193 18.83 6.38 -5.42
N HIS A 194 17.66 6.93 -5.12
CA HIS A 194 17.57 8.16 -4.33
C HIS A 194 17.97 7.97 -2.87
N ILE A 195 17.72 6.81 -2.25
CA ILE A 195 18.27 6.46 -0.93
C ILE A 195 19.81 6.55 -0.96
N GLY A 196 20.42 5.94 -1.99
CA GLY A 196 21.89 5.98 -2.14
C GLY A 196 22.45 7.38 -2.39
N VAL A 197 21.73 8.24 -3.12
CA VAL A 197 22.10 9.65 -3.31
C VAL A 197 21.98 10.42 -2.00
N ALA A 198 20.85 10.31 -1.29
CA ALA A 198 20.63 11.04 -0.03
C ALA A 198 21.71 10.71 1.01
N GLN A 199 22.09 9.43 1.14
CA GLN A 199 23.11 8.99 2.10
C GLN A 199 24.51 9.60 1.89
N LYS A 200 24.78 10.17 0.72
CA LYS A 200 26.08 10.79 0.39
C LYS A 200 26.08 12.31 0.58
N LEU A 201 24.92 12.91 0.85
CA LEU A 201 24.79 14.37 0.96
C LEU A 201 25.41 14.89 2.29
N PRO A 202 26.10 16.04 2.28
CA PRO A 202 26.79 16.58 3.46
C PRO A 202 25.89 16.78 4.68
N GLN A 203 24.64 17.25 4.49
CA GLN A 203 23.69 17.49 5.58
C GLN A 203 23.27 16.22 6.33
N ASN A 204 23.52 15.05 5.77
CA ASN A 204 23.19 13.75 6.35
C ASN A 204 24.37 13.10 7.09
N GLN A 205 25.53 13.78 7.12
CA GLN A 205 26.68 13.33 7.89
C GLN A 205 26.37 13.43 9.39
N GLY A 206 26.60 12.36 10.13
CA GLY A 206 26.34 12.32 11.57
C GLY A 206 24.90 12.00 11.99
N LEU A 207 24.01 11.62 11.07
CA LEU A 207 22.71 11.06 11.46
C LEU A 207 22.90 9.77 12.28
N ILE A 208 22.09 9.61 13.33
CA ILE A 208 22.09 8.40 14.18
C ILE A 208 21.81 7.15 13.36
N ASP A 209 20.91 7.27 12.36
CA ASP A 209 20.55 6.21 11.44
C ASP A 209 20.74 6.72 10.01
N ARG A 210 21.68 6.10 9.29
CA ARG A 210 22.01 6.46 7.91
C ARG A 210 20.83 6.29 6.95
N ASP A 211 19.90 5.39 7.25
CA ASP A 211 18.70 5.20 6.45
C ASP A 211 17.71 6.37 6.58
N LEU A 212 17.89 7.26 7.55
CA LEU A 212 17.10 8.48 7.71
C LEU A 212 17.66 9.69 6.93
N ALA A 213 18.60 9.47 6.01
CA ALA A 213 19.11 10.51 5.12
C ALA A 213 17.97 11.20 4.34
N VAL A 214 18.03 12.53 4.26
CA VAL A 214 16.99 13.38 3.69
C VAL A 214 17.47 14.17 2.48
N PHE A 215 16.54 14.53 1.62
CA PHE A 215 16.65 15.66 0.71
C PHE A 215 16.05 16.91 1.36
N VAL A 216 16.68 18.06 1.15
CA VAL A 216 16.25 19.35 1.71
C VAL A 216 15.71 20.23 0.59
N ALA A 217 14.67 21.00 0.88
CA ALA A 217 14.05 21.95 -0.07
C ALA A 217 15.06 22.89 -0.71
N ASP A 218 14.68 23.43 -1.86
CA ASP A 218 15.45 24.39 -2.65
C ASP A 218 16.82 23.87 -3.13
N THR A 219 16.97 22.54 -3.22
CA THR A 219 18.15 21.88 -3.79
C THR A 219 17.81 21.14 -5.09
N PRO A 220 18.74 21.07 -6.06
CA PRO A 220 18.55 20.28 -7.29
C PRO A 220 18.25 18.80 -7.00
N GLN A 221 18.85 18.25 -5.93
CA GLN A 221 18.66 16.86 -5.52
C GLN A 221 17.22 16.62 -5.04
N MET A 222 16.64 17.56 -4.29
CA MET A 222 15.24 17.49 -3.87
C MET A 222 14.29 17.56 -5.07
N ALA A 223 14.57 18.45 -6.02
CA ALA A 223 13.76 18.58 -7.24
C ALA A 223 13.79 17.30 -8.07
N ALA A 224 14.96 16.71 -8.28
CA ALA A 224 15.12 15.43 -8.98
C ALA A 224 14.38 14.28 -8.26
N TYR A 225 14.54 14.21 -6.94
CA TYR A 225 13.82 13.20 -6.14
C TYR A 225 12.31 13.35 -6.23
N GLN A 226 11.77 14.57 -6.10
CA GLN A 226 10.33 14.81 -6.19
C GLN A 226 9.77 14.46 -7.57
N ASN A 227 10.50 14.76 -8.65
CA ASN A 227 10.13 14.36 -10.00
C ASN A 227 9.91 12.84 -10.07
N ASP A 228 10.88 12.06 -9.65
CA ASP A 228 10.85 10.61 -9.71
C ASP A 228 9.84 9.99 -8.74
N LEU A 229 9.74 10.55 -7.53
CA LEU A 229 8.76 10.15 -6.52
C LEU A 229 7.33 10.27 -7.05
N TYR A 230 6.97 11.44 -7.59
CA TYR A 230 5.60 11.68 -8.07
C TYR A 230 5.30 10.89 -9.34
N TRP A 231 6.28 10.73 -10.22
CA TRP A 231 6.14 9.83 -11.37
C TRP A 231 5.87 8.38 -10.92
N ALA A 232 6.61 7.87 -9.94
CA ALA A 232 6.43 6.51 -9.43
C ALA A 232 5.08 6.34 -8.69
N GLN A 233 4.62 7.36 -7.96
CA GLN A 233 3.28 7.34 -7.34
C GLN A 233 2.17 7.26 -8.40
N GLU A 234 2.31 8.01 -9.48
CA GLU A 234 1.39 8.00 -10.61
C GLU A 234 1.44 6.67 -11.37
N TYR A 235 2.64 6.12 -11.60
CA TYR A 235 2.81 4.77 -12.16
C TYR A 235 2.03 3.74 -11.35
N ALA A 236 2.14 3.76 -10.02
CA ALA A 236 1.42 2.84 -9.15
C ALA A 236 -0.10 3.00 -9.25
N LYS A 237 -0.59 4.23 -9.40
CA LYS A 237 -2.01 4.52 -9.64
C LYS A 237 -2.48 3.93 -10.96
N TYR A 238 -1.77 4.18 -12.07
CA TYR A 238 -2.08 3.59 -13.37
C TYR A 238 -2.02 2.07 -13.33
N ASN A 239 -1.01 1.48 -12.67
CA ASN A 239 -0.89 0.04 -12.51
C ASN A 239 -2.16 -0.56 -11.89
N ARG A 240 -2.64 0.01 -10.78
CA ARG A 240 -3.88 -0.45 -10.12
C ARG A 240 -5.12 -0.22 -10.99
N SER A 241 -5.23 0.92 -11.66
CA SER A 241 -6.39 1.22 -12.52
C SER A 241 -6.49 0.24 -13.70
N ILE A 242 -5.36 -0.09 -14.34
CA ILE A 242 -5.31 -1.08 -15.42
C ILE A 242 -5.61 -2.49 -14.89
N MET A 243 -5.03 -2.87 -13.75
CA MET A 243 -5.35 -4.16 -13.12
C MET A 243 -6.84 -4.28 -12.79
N MET A 244 -7.45 -3.21 -12.24
CA MET A 244 -8.88 -3.20 -11.95
C MET A 244 -9.72 -3.33 -13.22
N ALA A 245 -9.31 -2.69 -14.31
CA ALA A 245 -9.98 -2.83 -15.61
C ALA A 245 -9.88 -4.27 -16.15
N LEU A 246 -8.71 -4.89 -16.05
CA LEU A 246 -8.51 -6.30 -16.40
C LEU A 246 -9.36 -7.23 -15.51
N PHE A 247 -9.44 -6.96 -14.23
CA PHE A 247 -10.25 -7.74 -13.29
C PHE A 247 -11.74 -7.61 -13.61
N LYS A 248 -12.23 -6.39 -13.83
CA LYS A 248 -13.62 -6.13 -14.27
C LYS A 248 -13.95 -6.88 -15.57
N ASP A 249 -13.02 -6.93 -16.52
CA ASP A 249 -13.18 -7.67 -17.78
C ASP A 249 -13.31 -9.18 -17.58
N VAL A 250 -12.50 -9.76 -16.68
CA VAL A 250 -12.62 -11.18 -16.31
C VAL A 250 -14.02 -11.46 -15.74
N VAL A 251 -14.48 -10.63 -14.81
CA VAL A 251 -15.79 -10.78 -14.17
C VAL A 251 -16.93 -10.60 -15.17
N ARG A 252 -16.89 -9.58 -16.04
CA ARG A 252 -17.89 -9.41 -17.11
C ARG A 252 -17.97 -10.62 -18.04
N LYS A 253 -16.83 -11.21 -18.41
CA LYS A 253 -16.77 -12.39 -19.29
C LYS A 253 -17.30 -13.64 -18.62
N GLU A 254 -17.04 -13.81 -17.31
CA GLU A 254 -17.53 -14.97 -16.56
C GLU A 254 -19.02 -14.88 -16.29
N PHE A 255 -19.52 -13.71 -15.92
CA PHE A 255 -20.91 -13.46 -15.55
C PHE A 255 -21.70 -12.72 -16.64
N LYS A 256 -21.51 -13.06 -17.92
CA LYS A 256 -22.13 -12.37 -19.08
C LYS A 256 -23.65 -12.20 -18.96
N LYS A 257 -24.34 -13.21 -18.42
CA LYS A 257 -25.82 -13.19 -18.30
C LYS A 257 -26.28 -12.15 -17.27
N ALA A 258 -25.52 -11.87 -16.25
CA ALA A 258 -25.84 -10.93 -15.18
C ALA A 258 -25.66 -9.45 -15.57
N ARG A 259 -25.01 -9.15 -16.72
CA ARG A 259 -24.72 -7.76 -17.17
C ARG A 259 -24.09 -6.90 -16.05
N VAL A 260 -23.01 -7.39 -15.47
CA VAL A 260 -22.40 -6.84 -14.24
C VAL A 260 -22.13 -5.35 -14.36
N ALA A 261 -22.71 -4.57 -13.43
CA ALA A 261 -22.40 -3.16 -13.20
C ALA A 261 -21.37 -3.02 -12.06
N PHE A 262 -20.69 -1.88 -12.01
CA PHE A 262 -19.67 -1.57 -11.03
C PHE A 262 -19.90 -0.17 -10.47
N ASP A 263 -19.83 -0.04 -9.17
CA ASP A 263 -19.89 1.25 -8.46
C ASP A 263 -18.60 2.07 -8.70
N PRO A 264 -18.55 3.33 -8.26
CA PRO A 264 -17.31 4.11 -8.24
C PRO A 264 -16.20 3.39 -7.46
N GLU A 265 -14.99 3.44 -7.99
CA GLU A 265 -13.83 2.79 -7.41
C GLU A 265 -13.30 3.59 -6.22
N VAL A 266 -13.05 2.91 -5.10
CA VAL A 266 -12.24 3.43 -3.99
C VAL A 266 -10.78 3.09 -4.28
N SER A 267 -9.89 4.09 -4.28
CA SER A 267 -8.45 3.88 -4.48
C SER A 267 -7.64 4.76 -3.54
N CYS A 268 -6.67 4.19 -2.85
CA CYS A 268 -5.81 4.91 -1.92
C CYS A 268 -4.37 4.42 -1.98
N HIS A 269 -3.41 5.36 -1.86
CA HIS A 269 -2.00 5.05 -1.61
C HIS A 269 -1.75 4.83 -0.12
N HIS A 270 -0.68 4.11 0.22
CA HIS A 270 -0.20 3.99 1.60
C HIS A 270 1.34 4.08 1.76
N ASN A 271 2.08 4.26 0.66
CA ASN A 271 3.51 4.58 0.66
C ASN A 271 3.74 5.78 -0.26
N TYR A 272 3.62 6.98 0.28
CA TYR A 272 3.67 8.19 -0.54
C TYR A 272 4.01 9.45 0.26
N VAL A 273 4.32 10.53 -0.44
CA VAL A 273 4.49 11.86 0.12
C VAL A 273 3.44 12.79 -0.48
N SER A 274 2.83 13.61 0.36
CA SER A 274 1.93 14.69 -0.05
C SER A 274 2.34 16.00 0.58
N ARG A 275 2.07 17.11 -0.12
CA ARG A 275 2.16 18.46 0.45
C ARG A 275 0.85 18.76 1.15
N GLU A 276 0.91 19.09 2.42
CA GLU A 276 -0.26 19.33 3.26
C GLU A 276 0.00 20.51 4.19
N ARG A 277 -1.08 21.18 4.62
CA ARG A 277 -0.99 22.34 5.51
C ARG A 277 -1.60 22.00 6.87
N TYR A 278 -0.79 22.15 7.92
CA TYR A 278 -1.21 21.95 9.31
C TYR A 278 -0.70 23.09 10.16
N GLU A 279 -1.56 23.65 11.03
CA GLU A 279 -1.22 24.75 11.93
C GLU A 279 -0.51 25.92 11.22
N GLY A 280 -0.93 26.23 9.98
CA GLY A 280 -0.34 27.29 9.17
C GLY A 280 0.99 26.93 8.47
N MET A 281 1.56 25.78 8.73
CA MET A 281 2.82 25.30 8.13
C MET A 281 2.57 24.43 6.90
N ASP A 282 3.32 24.66 5.84
CA ASP A 282 3.37 23.77 4.67
C ASP A 282 4.35 22.62 4.96
N LEU A 283 3.83 21.40 5.01
CA LEU A 283 4.56 20.20 5.39
C LEU A 283 4.58 19.19 4.25
N LEU A 284 5.68 18.42 4.19
CA LEU A 284 5.78 17.20 3.40
C LEU A 284 5.42 16.04 4.32
N VAL A 285 4.22 15.50 4.14
CA VAL A 285 3.70 14.39 4.95
C VAL A 285 4.02 13.09 4.25
N THR A 286 4.92 12.33 4.85
CA THR A 286 5.30 10.99 4.38
C THR A 286 4.45 9.95 5.09
N ARG A 287 3.73 9.13 4.32
CA ARG A 287 3.00 7.97 4.83
C ARG A 287 3.70 6.70 4.40
N LYS A 288 4.15 5.92 5.35
CA LYS A 288 4.74 4.59 5.14
C LYS A 288 3.88 3.54 5.79
N GLY A 289 3.10 2.82 4.98
CA GLY A 289 2.10 1.91 5.50
C GLY A 289 1.00 2.64 6.28
N ALA A 290 0.54 3.76 5.74
CA ALA A 290 -0.60 4.52 6.26
C ALA A 290 -1.38 5.15 5.11
N ILE A 291 -2.71 5.15 5.20
CA ILE A 291 -3.60 5.79 4.23
C ILE A 291 -3.95 7.20 4.65
N SER A 292 -4.38 8.04 3.69
CA SER A 292 -5.12 9.26 3.99
C SER A 292 -6.50 8.90 4.56
N ALA A 293 -6.93 9.66 5.58
CA ALA A 293 -8.23 9.51 6.26
C ALA A 293 -8.85 10.87 6.57
N ARG A 294 -8.82 11.79 5.58
CA ARG A 294 -9.49 13.09 5.69
C ARG A 294 -10.98 12.91 5.87
N ALA A 295 -11.63 13.88 6.47
CA ALA A 295 -13.07 13.81 6.70
C ALA A 295 -13.83 13.50 5.41
N GLY A 296 -14.55 12.38 5.40
CA GLY A 296 -15.34 11.93 4.26
C GLY A 296 -14.58 11.17 3.18
N GLU A 297 -13.25 11.08 3.22
CA GLU A 297 -12.43 10.34 2.26
C GLU A 297 -12.56 8.83 2.48
N TYR A 298 -12.79 8.08 1.39
CA TYR A 298 -12.87 6.63 1.46
C TYR A 298 -11.47 6.00 1.41
N GLY A 299 -11.28 4.93 2.19
CA GLY A 299 -10.05 4.16 2.24
C GLY A 299 -10.29 2.66 2.34
N ILE A 300 -9.22 1.89 2.25
CA ILE A 300 -9.25 0.43 2.31
C ILE A 300 -8.20 -0.05 3.30
N ILE A 301 -8.62 -0.86 4.26
CA ILE A 301 -7.74 -1.44 5.30
C ILE A 301 -7.86 -2.97 5.22
N PRO A 302 -6.94 -3.66 4.51
CA PRO A 302 -6.97 -5.11 4.37
C PRO A 302 -6.47 -5.82 5.63
N GLY A 303 -7.07 -6.97 5.90
CA GLY A 303 -6.51 -7.96 6.81
C GLY A 303 -5.45 -8.82 6.12
N SER A 304 -5.53 -10.12 6.28
CA SER A 304 -4.69 -11.12 5.61
C SER A 304 -5.54 -12.04 4.75
N MET A 305 -4.93 -13.06 4.11
CA MET A 305 -5.58 -13.97 3.16
C MET A 305 -6.89 -14.63 3.62
N GLY A 306 -7.25 -14.57 4.90
CA GLY A 306 -8.45 -15.23 5.44
C GLY A 306 -9.13 -14.48 6.58
N THR A 307 -8.73 -13.24 6.88
CA THR A 307 -9.22 -12.52 8.08
C THR A 307 -10.16 -11.34 7.77
N GLY A 308 -10.49 -11.11 6.53
CA GLY A 308 -11.36 -10.00 6.13
C GLY A 308 -10.61 -8.69 5.90
N SER A 309 -11.34 -7.72 5.35
CA SER A 309 -10.84 -6.37 5.02
C SER A 309 -11.95 -5.36 5.28
N TYR A 310 -11.60 -4.07 5.30
CA TYR A 310 -12.56 -3.01 5.58
C TYR A 310 -12.52 -1.92 4.52
N ILE A 311 -13.69 -1.49 4.08
CA ILE A 311 -13.90 -0.20 3.43
C ILE A 311 -14.23 0.79 4.53
N VAL A 312 -13.51 1.89 4.56
CA VAL A 312 -13.61 2.88 5.63
C VAL A 312 -13.82 4.28 5.08
N LYS A 313 -14.27 5.18 5.95
CA LYS A 313 -14.39 6.60 5.67
C LYS A 313 -13.62 7.37 6.73
N GLY A 314 -12.75 8.27 6.32
CA GLY A 314 -11.92 9.07 7.21
C GLY A 314 -12.72 10.04 8.06
N LEU A 315 -12.28 10.27 9.28
CA LEU A 315 -12.88 11.19 10.25
C LEU A 315 -12.14 12.54 10.34
N GLY A 316 -10.98 12.67 9.67
CA GLY A 316 -10.24 13.94 9.62
C GLY A 316 -9.53 14.27 10.93
N ASN A 317 -8.92 13.30 11.59
CA ASN A 317 -8.17 13.51 12.82
C ASN A 317 -6.80 14.16 12.53
N GLU A 318 -6.68 15.47 12.77
CA GLU A 318 -5.44 16.22 12.54
C GLU A 318 -4.28 15.80 13.44
N LYS A 319 -4.53 15.19 14.61
CA LYS A 319 -3.47 14.66 15.48
C LYS A 319 -2.73 13.49 14.81
N ALA A 320 -3.41 12.78 13.93
CA ALA A 320 -2.87 11.70 13.08
C ALA A 320 -2.44 12.19 11.68
N PHE A 321 -2.39 13.51 11.44
CA PHE A 321 -2.22 14.06 10.09
C PHE A 321 -3.24 13.49 9.10
N ASN A 322 -4.50 13.40 9.52
CA ASN A 322 -5.61 12.84 8.75
C ASN A 322 -5.22 11.47 8.14
N SER A 323 -4.72 10.55 8.95
CA SER A 323 -4.21 9.26 8.50
C SER A 323 -4.78 8.11 9.31
N ALA A 324 -4.73 6.90 8.73
CA ALA A 324 -5.13 5.64 9.37
C ALA A 324 -4.20 4.50 8.93
N SER A 325 -4.33 3.33 9.57
CA SER A 325 -3.59 2.12 9.20
C SER A 325 -3.80 1.74 7.74
N HIS A 326 -2.78 1.13 7.12
CA HIS A 326 -2.90 0.60 5.76
C HIS A 326 -3.35 -0.86 5.72
N GLY A 327 -3.40 -1.57 6.84
CA GLY A 327 -3.75 -2.98 6.92
C GLY A 327 -3.60 -3.55 8.33
N ALA A 328 -3.54 -4.88 8.44
CA ALA A 328 -3.37 -5.55 9.73
C ALA A 328 -1.96 -5.34 10.34
N GLY A 329 -0.94 -5.13 9.54
CA GLY A 329 0.45 -5.10 9.98
C GLY A 329 0.98 -6.49 10.36
N ARG A 330 2.26 -6.69 10.16
CA ARG A 330 2.91 -7.97 10.50
C ARG A 330 3.30 -8.00 11.97
N ARG A 331 3.17 -9.17 12.60
CA ARG A 331 3.71 -9.45 13.95
C ARG A 331 4.99 -10.26 13.91
N MET A 332 5.46 -10.67 12.74
CA MET A 332 6.73 -11.35 12.55
C MET A 332 7.26 -11.16 11.14
N SER A 333 8.58 -11.33 10.97
CA SER A 333 9.22 -11.27 9.65
C SER A 333 8.77 -12.42 8.75
N ARG A 334 8.91 -12.26 7.41
CA ARG A 334 8.61 -13.33 6.43
C ARG A 334 9.38 -14.60 6.72
N ASN A 335 10.68 -14.48 7.03
CA ASN A 335 11.51 -15.63 7.37
C ASN A 335 11.08 -16.32 8.67
N ALA A 336 10.63 -15.58 9.67
CA ALA A 336 10.09 -16.14 10.90
C ALA A 336 8.78 -16.90 10.61
N ALA A 337 7.89 -16.34 9.78
CA ALA A 337 6.66 -17.01 9.37
C ALA A 337 6.94 -18.34 8.63
N LYS A 338 7.86 -18.33 7.64
CA LYS A 338 8.28 -19.56 6.92
C LYS A 338 8.87 -20.65 7.84
N ARG A 339 9.52 -20.26 8.92
CA ARG A 339 10.02 -21.22 9.91
C ARG A 339 8.95 -21.74 10.88
N ARG A 340 7.92 -20.92 11.13
CA ARG A 340 6.90 -21.20 12.13
C ARG A 340 5.71 -21.97 11.58
N PHE A 341 5.32 -21.70 10.34
CA PHE A 341 4.10 -22.24 9.74
C PHE A 341 4.40 -23.18 8.57
N SER A 342 3.53 -24.17 8.40
CA SER A 342 3.52 -25.14 7.31
C SER A 342 2.41 -24.83 6.30
N THR A 343 2.41 -25.55 5.17
CA THR A 343 1.29 -25.51 4.20
C THR A 343 0.00 -26.03 4.79
N LYS A 344 0.05 -26.97 5.75
CA LYS A 344 -1.13 -27.45 6.47
C LYS A 344 -1.76 -26.35 7.33
N ASP A 345 -0.94 -25.56 8.03
CA ASP A 345 -1.43 -24.39 8.79
C ASP A 345 -2.07 -23.36 7.86
N LEU A 346 -1.47 -23.17 6.67
CA LEU A 346 -2.02 -22.25 5.65
C LEU A 346 -3.39 -22.73 5.16
N GLU A 347 -3.55 -24.01 4.84
CA GLU A 347 -4.84 -24.60 4.44
C GLU A 347 -5.92 -24.42 5.50
N GLU A 348 -5.56 -24.63 6.76
CA GLU A 348 -6.48 -24.49 7.89
C GLU A 348 -6.91 -23.02 8.07
N GLN A 349 -5.95 -22.07 8.06
CA GLN A 349 -6.21 -20.66 8.30
C GLN A 349 -6.85 -19.93 7.10
N THR A 350 -6.82 -20.54 5.90
CA THR A 350 -7.48 -20.03 4.69
C THR A 350 -8.67 -20.87 4.28
N ARG A 351 -9.25 -21.63 5.21
CA ARG A 351 -10.43 -22.47 4.93
C ARG A 351 -11.59 -21.62 4.41
N GLY A 352 -12.16 -22.02 3.28
CA GLY A 352 -13.24 -21.29 2.60
C GLY A 352 -12.78 -20.17 1.69
N VAL A 353 -11.45 -19.98 1.52
CA VAL A 353 -10.88 -19.07 0.52
C VAL A 353 -10.20 -19.88 -0.58
N GLU A 354 -10.58 -19.64 -1.83
CA GLU A 354 -9.90 -20.19 -2.99
C GLU A 354 -8.61 -19.40 -3.24
N CYS A 355 -7.47 -20.01 -2.93
CA CYS A 355 -6.14 -19.38 -3.03
C CYS A 355 -5.04 -20.42 -3.22
N ARG A 356 -3.83 -19.97 -3.54
CA ARG A 356 -2.62 -20.81 -3.48
C ARG A 356 -2.38 -21.28 -2.04
N LYS A 357 -2.00 -22.55 -1.89
CA LYS A 357 -1.72 -23.21 -0.59
C LYS A 357 -0.36 -23.89 -0.57
N ASP A 358 0.58 -23.41 -1.41
CA ASP A 358 1.93 -23.93 -1.51
C ASP A 358 2.92 -23.13 -0.62
N SER A 359 4.15 -23.64 -0.52
CA SER A 359 5.23 -23.05 0.29
C SER A 359 5.62 -21.64 -0.12
N GLY A 360 5.30 -21.21 -1.35
CA GLY A 360 5.63 -19.88 -1.88
C GLY A 360 4.88 -18.75 -1.18
N VAL A 361 3.72 -19.05 -0.56
CA VAL A 361 2.85 -18.06 0.09
C VAL A 361 2.65 -18.27 1.60
N VAL A 362 3.35 -19.23 2.21
CA VAL A 362 3.26 -19.49 3.66
C VAL A 362 3.63 -18.27 4.51
N ASP A 363 4.53 -17.43 4.05
CA ASP A 363 4.89 -16.19 4.77
C ASP A 363 3.77 -15.14 4.81
N GLU A 364 2.71 -15.32 4.02
CA GLU A 364 1.53 -14.45 3.99
C GLU A 364 0.33 -15.02 4.77
N ILE A 365 0.53 -16.10 5.52
CA ILE A 365 -0.49 -16.76 6.34
C ILE A 365 -1.11 -15.79 7.36
N PRO A 366 -2.42 -15.89 7.68
CA PRO A 366 -3.08 -15.06 8.68
C PRO A 366 -2.33 -14.96 10.00
N GLY A 367 -1.78 -16.05 10.50
CA GLY A 367 -1.00 -16.11 11.74
C GLY A 367 0.29 -15.26 11.75
N ALA A 368 0.73 -14.72 10.62
CA ALA A 368 1.89 -13.82 10.53
C ALA A 368 1.52 -12.34 10.75
N TYR A 369 0.23 -12.02 10.84
CA TYR A 369 -0.31 -10.68 10.96
C TYR A 369 -0.97 -10.44 12.32
N LYS A 370 -1.12 -9.15 12.68
CA LYS A 370 -1.93 -8.75 13.84
C LYS A 370 -3.42 -9.04 13.56
N PRO A 371 -4.24 -9.31 14.58
CA PRO A 371 -5.69 -9.40 14.41
C PRO A 371 -6.24 -8.08 13.87
N ILE A 372 -6.89 -8.12 12.70
CA ILE A 372 -7.38 -6.90 12.04
C ILE A 372 -8.45 -6.18 12.85
N GLU A 373 -9.27 -6.92 13.58
CA GLU A 373 -10.29 -6.36 14.49
C GLU A 373 -9.64 -5.50 15.58
N GLN A 374 -8.53 -5.94 16.16
CA GLN A 374 -7.78 -5.16 17.16
C GLN A 374 -7.23 -3.86 16.56
N VAL A 375 -6.69 -3.93 15.33
CA VAL A 375 -6.19 -2.75 14.61
C VAL A 375 -7.33 -1.76 14.36
N MET A 376 -8.50 -2.25 13.96
CA MET A 376 -9.68 -1.39 13.74
C MET A 376 -10.21 -0.76 15.03
N ASP A 377 -10.21 -1.51 16.12
CA ASP A 377 -10.66 -1.02 17.44
C ASP A 377 -9.78 0.12 17.96
N GLN A 378 -8.48 0.09 17.69
CA GLN A 378 -7.53 1.08 18.15
C GLN A 378 -7.61 2.41 17.37
N GLN A 379 -8.30 2.45 16.23
CA GLN A 379 -8.39 3.63 15.35
C GLN A 379 -9.82 4.10 15.07
N ARG A 380 -10.74 3.88 16.01
CA ARG A 380 -12.15 4.30 15.89
C ARG A 380 -12.34 5.82 15.79
N ASP A 381 -11.35 6.60 16.19
CA ASP A 381 -11.32 8.05 16.06
C ASP A 381 -10.62 8.53 14.75
N LEU A 382 -10.07 7.62 13.96
CA LEU A 382 -9.45 7.92 12.68
C LEU A 382 -10.37 7.60 11.50
N VAL A 383 -11.15 6.52 11.60
CA VAL A 383 -12.02 6.03 10.53
C VAL A 383 -13.34 5.46 11.05
N GLU A 384 -14.37 5.59 10.22
CA GLU A 384 -15.66 4.90 10.32
C GLU A 384 -15.68 3.71 9.38
N VAL A 385 -16.21 2.56 9.81
CA VAL A 385 -16.37 1.35 8.98
C VAL A 385 -17.61 1.49 8.10
N VAL A 386 -17.41 1.43 6.79
CA VAL A 386 -18.48 1.46 5.77
C VAL A 386 -18.90 0.03 5.40
N ALA A 387 -17.94 -0.86 5.18
CA ALA A 387 -18.22 -2.27 4.90
C ALA A 387 -17.08 -3.16 5.45
N LYS A 388 -17.46 -4.33 5.97
CA LYS A 388 -16.54 -5.44 6.28
C LYS A 388 -16.63 -6.45 5.17
N LEU A 389 -15.50 -6.80 4.58
CA LEU A 389 -15.37 -7.70 3.44
C LEU A 389 -14.74 -9.01 3.88
N LYS A 390 -15.29 -10.13 3.42
CA LYS A 390 -14.74 -11.48 3.60
C LYS A 390 -14.19 -11.96 2.26
N GLN A 391 -12.94 -12.38 2.24
CA GLN A 391 -12.32 -12.97 1.05
C GLN A 391 -12.94 -14.33 0.73
N ILE A 392 -13.19 -14.58 -0.57
CA ILE A 392 -13.59 -15.87 -1.10
C ILE A 392 -12.66 -16.37 -2.20
N VAL A 393 -11.98 -15.46 -2.90
CA VAL A 393 -10.85 -15.75 -3.80
C VAL A 393 -9.69 -14.84 -3.45
N CYS A 394 -8.46 -15.38 -3.39
CA CYS A 394 -7.25 -14.59 -3.20
C CYS A 394 -6.18 -15.06 -4.20
N VAL A 395 -5.83 -14.19 -5.14
CA VAL A 395 -4.71 -14.34 -6.06
C VAL A 395 -3.49 -13.67 -5.47
N LYS A 396 -2.38 -14.41 -5.33
CA LYS A 396 -1.08 -13.93 -4.83
C LYS A 396 0.06 -14.40 -5.73
N GLY A 397 1.12 -13.56 -5.76
CA GLY A 397 2.34 -13.86 -6.50
C GLY A 397 3.47 -14.43 -5.66
#